data_d4897b0540c6e3477e256bec2c06eae7
#
_entry.id   d4897b0540c6e3477e256bec2c06eae7
#
_cell.length_a   1.000
_cell.length_b   1.000
_cell.length_c   1.000
_cell.angle_alpha   90.00
_cell.angle_beta   90.00
_cell.angle_gamma   90.00
#
_symmetry.space_group_name_H-M   'P 1'
#
loop_
_entity.id
_entity.type
_entity.pdbx_description
1 polymer ?
#
loop_
_entity_poly.entity_id
_entity_poly.type
_entity_poly.pdbx_seq_one_letter_code
_entity_poly.pdbx_strand_id
1 'polypeptide(L)'
;EGAGRVVEVGPGVTTLEVGDHVVLGFIPSCGRCPSCAKGQQNLCDMGAVLLAGRQITDMTSRHHRHDGSDLGIMCCIGTFSEVTVVNEASCIKIEKDIPLDKAALVGCGVTTGWGSATYAADVKSGETVVIVGCGGVGMNAVQGAAMAGAANVIAVDPVEFKREQAQVFGATHTASSLEEATALVMDLTWGAMAEKCIITVGEGRGHHIAPAMAIIGKGGRVVHTSVADINDTEVTMLACPVNILSSRLLPPALIYCMSCYIYTM
;
A
#
# COMPACT_ATOMS: atom_id res chain seq x y z
N GLU A 1 -2.27 -5.66 -9.96
CA GLU A 1 -0.90 -5.45 -10.46
C GLU A 1 -0.84 -5.90 -11.92
N GLY A 2 -0.22 -5.09 -12.77
CA GLY A 2 -0.05 -5.45 -14.16
C GLY A 2 0.96 -4.56 -14.86
N ALA A 3 1.59 -5.12 -15.89
CA ALA A 3 2.46 -4.42 -16.81
C ALA A 3 2.29 -5.06 -18.19
N GLY A 4 2.59 -4.30 -19.22
CA GLY A 4 2.41 -4.81 -20.57
C GLY A 4 3.03 -3.90 -21.63
N ARG A 5 2.76 -4.27 -22.88
CA ARG A 5 3.14 -3.47 -24.03
C ARG A 5 1.91 -2.89 -24.71
N VAL A 6 1.96 -1.61 -25.01
CA VAL A 6 0.89 -0.95 -25.76
C VAL A 6 0.81 -1.54 -27.17
N VAL A 7 -0.34 -2.07 -27.53
CA VAL A 7 -0.59 -2.66 -28.85
C VAL A 7 -1.45 -1.77 -29.74
N GLU A 8 -2.27 -0.91 -29.13
CA GLU A 8 -3.13 0.04 -29.80
C GLU A 8 -3.34 1.27 -28.90
N VAL A 9 -3.54 2.44 -29.48
CA VAL A 9 -3.87 3.67 -28.78
C VAL A 9 -5.20 4.23 -29.29
N GLY A 10 -6.07 4.59 -28.34
CA GLY A 10 -7.36 5.20 -28.64
C GLY A 10 -7.25 6.68 -29.04
N PRO A 11 -8.36 7.27 -29.50
CA PRO A 11 -8.42 8.69 -29.86
C PRO A 11 -8.12 9.57 -28.63
N GLY A 12 -7.26 10.56 -28.79
CA GLY A 12 -6.90 11.52 -27.74
C GLY A 12 -5.79 11.09 -26.80
N VAL A 13 -5.23 9.90 -26.95
CA VAL A 13 -4.01 9.49 -26.23
C VAL A 13 -2.83 10.29 -26.79
N THR A 14 -2.05 10.89 -25.89
CA THR A 14 -0.97 11.82 -26.26
C THR A 14 0.39 11.47 -25.66
N THR A 15 0.42 10.65 -24.60
CA THR A 15 1.64 10.33 -23.85
C THR A 15 2.19 8.94 -24.14
N LEU A 16 1.44 8.12 -24.87
CA LEU A 16 1.78 6.74 -25.19
C LEU A 16 1.73 6.47 -26.68
N GLU A 17 2.55 5.55 -27.14
CA GLU A 17 2.57 5.05 -28.52
C GLU A 17 2.65 3.51 -28.54
N VAL A 18 2.26 2.93 -29.69
CA VAL A 18 2.36 1.47 -29.89
C VAL A 18 3.80 1.01 -29.73
N GLY A 19 3.98 -0.03 -28.92
CA GLY A 19 5.29 -0.58 -28.59
C GLY A 19 5.89 -0.06 -27.27
N ASP A 20 5.26 0.90 -26.60
CA ASP A 20 5.68 1.33 -25.27
C ASP A 20 5.45 0.23 -24.22
N HIS A 21 6.38 0.13 -23.29
CA HIS A 21 6.20 -0.67 -22.08
C HIS A 21 5.57 0.19 -20.98
N VAL A 22 4.58 -0.36 -20.30
CA VAL A 22 3.84 0.35 -19.26
C VAL A 22 3.63 -0.52 -18.02
N VAL A 23 3.65 0.12 -16.86
CA VAL A 23 3.09 -0.40 -15.61
C VAL A 23 1.69 0.17 -15.45
N LEU A 24 0.76 -0.63 -14.97
CA LEU A 24 -0.62 -0.21 -14.74
C LEU A 24 -0.81 0.18 -13.29
N GLY A 25 -1.02 1.47 -13.06
CA GLY A 25 -1.40 2.01 -11.76
C GLY A 25 -2.90 1.89 -11.55
N PHE A 26 -3.32 1.19 -10.50
CA PHE A 26 -4.74 1.07 -10.19
C PHE A 26 -5.38 2.40 -9.75
N ILE A 27 -4.59 3.32 -9.19
CA ILE A 27 -5.01 4.71 -9.01
C ILE A 27 -4.56 5.51 -10.21
N PRO A 28 -5.50 6.07 -11.01
CA PRO A 28 -5.15 6.91 -12.14
C PRO A 28 -4.50 8.22 -11.69
N SER A 29 -3.70 8.83 -12.54
CA SER A 29 -3.12 10.16 -12.32
C SER A 29 -3.39 11.06 -13.53
N CYS A 30 -4.41 11.90 -13.46
CA CYS A 30 -4.78 12.76 -14.61
C CYS A 30 -3.90 14.00 -14.77
N GLY A 31 -3.06 14.32 -13.80
CA GLY A 31 -2.15 15.48 -13.81
C GLY A 31 -2.80 16.86 -13.65
N ARG A 32 -4.14 16.98 -13.73
CA ARG A 32 -4.86 18.26 -13.83
C ARG A 32 -5.94 18.53 -12.76
N CYS A 33 -6.41 17.51 -12.03
CA CYS A 33 -7.36 17.73 -10.95
C CYS A 33 -6.69 18.44 -9.75
N PRO A 34 -7.46 19.00 -8.82
CA PRO A 34 -6.91 19.72 -7.66
C PRO A 34 -5.90 18.92 -6.85
N SER A 35 -6.13 17.62 -6.68
CA SER A 35 -5.21 16.73 -5.95
C SER A 35 -3.90 16.53 -6.73
N CYS A 36 -3.98 16.22 -8.02
CA CYS A 36 -2.80 16.07 -8.88
C CYS A 36 -1.98 17.37 -8.97
N ALA A 37 -2.65 18.52 -9.09
CA ALA A 37 -1.99 19.82 -9.16
C ALA A 37 -1.22 20.17 -7.87
N LYS A 38 -1.57 19.56 -6.73
CA LYS A 38 -0.87 19.69 -5.45
C LYS A 38 0.24 18.64 -5.24
N GLY A 39 0.53 17.80 -6.23
CA GLY A 39 1.48 16.69 -6.09
C GLY A 39 0.92 15.47 -5.32
N GLN A 40 -0.38 15.39 -5.15
CA GLN A 40 -1.09 14.30 -4.46
C GLN A 40 -1.80 13.39 -5.47
N GLN A 41 -1.06 12.82 -6.41
CA GLN A 41 -1.60 11.98 -7.50
C GLN A 41 -2.34 10.75 -6.98
N ASN A 42 -1.92 10.20 -5.83
CA ASN A 42 -2.62 9.12 -5.15
C ASN A 42 -4.06 9.45 -4.71
N LEU A 43 -4.43 10.73 -4.74
CA LEU A 43 -5.77 11.24 -4.45
C LEU A 43 -6.46 11.79 -5.70
N CYS A 44 -6.08 11.34 -6.88
CA CYS A 44 -6.66 11.80 -8.15
C CYS A 44 -8.18 11.59 -8.17
N ASP A 45 -8.94 12.62 -8.58
CA ASP A 45 -10.40 12.59 -8.63
C ASP A 45 -10.94 11.46 -9.55
N MET A 46 -10.19 11.07 -10.57
CA MET A 46 -10.55 9.94 -11.43
C MET A 46 -10.57 8.60 -10.66
N GLY A 47 -9.90 8.50 -9.52
CA GLY A 47 -9.92 7.34 -8.65
C GLY A 47 -11.27 7.09 -7.94
N ALA A 48 -12.18 8.06 -7.93
CA ALA A 48 -13.48 7.92 -7.27
C ALA A 48 -14.35 6.75 -7.81
N VAL A 49 -14.08 6.29 -9.04
CA VAL A 49 -14.82 5.22 -9.70
C VAL A 49 -14.08 3.88 -9.75
N LEU A 50 -13.00 3.72 -9.00
CA LEU A 50 -12.15 2.50 -9.02
C LEU A 50 -12.93 1.20 -8.84
N LEU A 51 -13.96 1.21 -8.00
CA LEU A 51 -14.76 0.04 -7.68
C LEU A 51 -16.00 -0.13 -8.57
N ALA A 52 -16.24 0.79 -9.50
CA ALA A 52 -17.39 0.71 -10.39
C ALA A 52 -17.29 -0.47 -11.40
N GLY A 53 -16.10 -1.04 -11.57
CA GLY A 53 -15.86 -2.13 -12.51
C GLY A 53 -15.99 -1.70 -13.99
N ARG A 54 -15.89 -0.41 -14.25
CA ARG A 54 -16.13 0.22 -15.55
C ARG A 54 -14.95 1.08 -15.99
N GLN A 55 -14.89 1.44 -17.26
CA GLN A 55 -13.92 2.42 -17.74
C GLN A 55 -14.17 3.81 -17.15
N ILE A 56 -13.09 4.49 -16.79
CA ILE A 56 -13.14 5.77 -16.06
C ILE A 56 -13.80 6.88 -16.89
N THR A 57 -13.62 6.84 -18.22
CA THR A 57 -14.03 7.94 -19.10
C THR A 57 -15.51 7.95 -19.45
N ASP A 58 -16.11 6.79 -19.61
CA ASP A 58 -17.46 6.67 -20.15
C ASP A 58 -18.37 5.70 -19.37
N MET A 59 -17.82 5.10 -18.29
CA MET A 59 -18.54 4.17 -17.44
C MET A 59 -19.09 2.95 -18.18
N THR A 60 -18.51 2.57 -19.32
CA THR A 60 -18.86 1.37 -20.07
C THR A 60 -17.90 0.22 -19.76
N SER A 61 -18.34 -1.02 -20.02
CA SER A 61 -17.46 -2.19 -19.96
C SER A 61 -16.70 -2.35 -21.28
N ARG A 62 -15.47 -2.86 -21.20
CA ARG A 62 -14.65 -3.28 -22.34
C ARG A 62 -14.49 -4.80 -22.39
N HIS A 63 -14.97 -5.48 -21.37
CA HIS A 63 -14.93 -6.94 -21.29
C HIS A 63 -16.36 -7.47 -21.23
N HIS A 64 -16.62 -8.51 -22.01
CA HIS A 64 -17.93 -9.12 -22.11
C HIS A 64 -17.84 -10.64 -21.98
N ARG A 65 -18.87 -11.26 -21.46
CA ARG A 65 -19.02 -12.71 -21.49
C ARG A 65 -19.43 -13.17 -22.90
N HIS A 66 -19.40 -14.47 -23.13
CA HIS A 66 -19.82 -15.05 -24.39
C HIS A 66 -21.31 -14.76 -24.75
N ASP A 67 -22.12 -14.49 -23.74
CA ASP A 67 -23.55 -14.12 -23.92
C ASP A 67 -23.74 -12.60 -24.19
N GLY A 68 -22.64 -11.84 -24.28
CA GLY A 68 -22.64 -10.40 -24.50
C GLY A 68 -22.86 -9.57 -23.25
N SER A 69 -23.05 -10.18 -22.07
CA SER A 69 -23.19 -9.44 -20.83
C SER A 69 -21.85 -8.84 -20.37
N ASP A 70 -21.92 -7.68 -19.73
CA ASP A 70 -20.74 -6.96 -19.25
C ASP A 70 -20.00 -7.73 -18.15
N LEU A 71 -18.68 -7.71 -18.21
CA LEU A 71 -17.79 -8.08 -17.12
C LEU A 71 -17.25 -6.83 -16.44
N GLY A 72 -17.31 -6.80 -15.10
CA GLY A 72 -16.62 -5.77 -14.32
C GLY A 72 -15.11 -5.97 -14.37
N ILE A 73 -14.37 -4.88 -14.51
CA ILE A 73 -12.90 -4.86 -14.45
C ILE A 73 -12.44 -4.38 -13.09
N MET A 74 -11.51 -5.11 -12.47
CA MET A 74 -10.97 -4.72 -11.16
C MET A 74 -10.13 -3.45 -11.29
N CYS A 75 -10.45 -2.46 -10.44
CA CYS A 75 -9.71 -1.21 -10.32
C CYS A 75 -9.52 -0.47 -11.66
N CYS A 76 -10.47 -0.57 -12.59
CA CYS A 76 -10.43 0.07 -13.91
C CYS A 76 -9.26 -0.37 -14.82
N ILE A 77 -8.51 -1.39 -14.46
CA ILE A 77 -7.35 -1.91 -15.23
C ILE A 77 -7.52 -3.34 -15.74
N GLY A 78 -8.22 -4.21 -15.02
CA GLY A 78 -8.61 -5.55 -15.50
C GLY A 78 -7.46 -6.43 -15.98
N THR A 79 -6.41 -6.60 -15.18
CA THR A 79 -5.13 -7.21 -15.57
C THR A 79 -5.12 -8.75 -15.63
N PHE A 80 -6.21 -9.43 -15.28
CA PHE A 80 -6.36 -10.88 -15.46
C PHE A 80 -6.84 -11.20 -16.88
N SER A 81 -6.17 -10.65 -17.87
CA SER A 81 -6.45 -10.91 -19.30
C SER A 81 -5.20 -10.70 -20.13
N GLU A 82 -5.12 -11.36 -21.29
CA GLU A 82 -4.00 -11.21 -22.22
C GLU A 82 -3.95 -9.81 -22.84
N VAL A 83 -5.12 -9.19 -23.00
CA VAL A 83 -5.28 -7.81 -23.52
C VAL A 83 -6.32 -7.10 -22.67
N THR A 84 -6.02 -5.89 -22.27
CA THR A 84 -6.96 -5.02 -21.53
C THR A 84 -6.99 -3.61 -22.16
N VAL A 85 -8.12 -2.95 -22.02
CA VAL A 85 -8.27 -1.54 -22.41
C VAL A 85 -8.25 -0.69 -21.15
N VAL A 86 -7.24 0.16 -21.03
CA VAL A 86 -6.97 0.95 -19.83
C VAL A 86 -6.92 2.43 -20.18
N ASN A 87 -7.41 3.28 -19.28
CA ASN A 87 -7.27 4.72 -19.46
C ASN A 87 -5.80 5.14 -19.40
N GLU A 88 -5.38 6.08 -20.25
CA GLU A 88 -4.03 6.63 -20.30
C GLU A 88 -3.53 7.08 -18.91
N ALA A 89 -4.41 7.67 -18.08
CA ALA A 89 -4.08 8.13 -16.73
C ALA A 89 -3.66 7.01 -15.75
N SER A 90 -3.95 5.75 -16.09
CA SER A 90 -3.52 4.57 -15.33
C SER A 90 -2.29 3.88 -15.93
N CYS A 91 -1.73 4.40 -17.01
CA CYS A 91 -0.58 3.83 -17.71
C CYS A 91 0.68 4.64 -17.43
N ILE A 92 1.67 4.03 -16.83
CA ILE A 92 2.97 4.64 -16.55
C ILE A 92 4.00 4.05 -17.51
N LYS A 93 4.52 4.86 -18.44
CA LYS A 93 5.59 4.44 -19.35
C LYS A 93 6.86 4.14 -18.60
N ILE A 94 7.50 3.02 -18.95
CA ILE A 94 8.76 2.56 -18.37
C ILE A 94 9.77 2.24 -19.45
N GLU A 95 11.05 2.12 -19.07
CA GLU A 95 12.11 1.69 -19.97
C GLU A 95 11.87 0.26 -20.47
N LYS A 96 12.18 0.00 -21.75
CA LYS A 96 11.85 -1.26 -22.43
C LYS A 96 12.69 -2.47 -21.97
N ASP A 97 13.82 -2.21 -21.33
CA ASP A 97 14.71 -3.24 -20.76
C ASP A 97 14.27 -3.75 -19.38
N ILE A 98 13.31 -3.07 -18.74
CA ILE A 98 12.76 -3.54 -17.46
C ILE A 98 11.85 -4.75 -17.70
N PRO A 99 12.11 -5.91 -17.04
CA PRO A 99 11.28 -7.09 -17.17
C PRO A 99 9.84 -6.82 -16.68
N LEU A 100 8.86 -7.07 -17.54
CA LEU A 100 7.46 -6.73 -17.26
C LEU A 100 6.86 -7.51 -16.06
N ASP A 101 7.32 -8.74 -15.82
CA ASP A 101 6.93 -9.54 -14.66
C ASP A 101 7.38 -8.93 -13.32
N LYS A 102 8.49 -8.21 -13.32
CA LYS A 102 8.97 -7.46 -12.15
C LYS A 102 8.30 -6.08 -12.06
N ALA A 103 8.20 -5.41 -13.20
CA ALA A 103 7.58 -4.09 -13.29
C ALA A 103 6.12 -4.08 -12.79
N ALA A 104 5.37 -5.15 -13.05
CA ALA A 104 3.98 -5.27 -12.61
C ALA A 104 3.80 -5.05 -11.10
N LEU A 105 4.75 -5.53 -10.28
CA LEU A 105 4.70 -5.41 -8.81
C LEU A 105 4.80 -3.94 -8.33
N VAL A 106 5.41 -3.09 -9.15
CA VAL A 106 5.56 -1.65 -8.84
C VAL A 106 4.21 -0.93 -8.90
N GLY A 107 3.25 -1.46 -9.64
CA GLY A 107 1.90 -0.89 -9.76
C GLY A 107 1.09 -0.89 -8.45
N CYS A 108 1.45 -1.71 -7.46
CA CYS A 108 0.73 -1.81 -6.19
C CYS A 108 1.66 -2.15 -5.01
N GLY A 109 2.04 -3.43 -4.84
CA GLY A 109 2.66 -3.93 -3.61
C GLY A 109 3.96 -3.23 -3.25
N VAL A 110 4.82 -2.95 -4.23
CA VAL A 110 6.10 -2.27 -4.01
C VAL A 110 5.87 -0.83 -3.53
N THR A 111 5.12 -0.05 -4.26
CA THR A 111 4.84 1.36 -3.93
C THR A 111 4.07 1.51 -2.64
N THR A 112 3.17 0.56 -2.34
CA THR A 112 2.40 0.55 -1.10
C THR A 112 3.28 0.32 0.12
N GLY A 113 4.09 -0.73 0.11
CA GLY A 113 4.97 -1.05 1.23
C GLY A 113 6.03 0.02 1.45
N TRP A 114 6.72 0.40 0.39
CA TRP A 114 7.71 1.48 0.42
C TRP A 114 7.12 2.80 0.93
N GLY A 115 6.00 3.22 0.36
CA GLY A 115 5.32 4.45 0.75
C GLY A 115 4.78 4.43 2.17
N SER A 116 4.40 3.25 2.68
CA SER A 116 3.99 3.09 4.08
C SER A 116 5.13 3.42 5.05
N ALA A 117 6.35 3.03 4.73
CA ALA A 117 7.53 3.35 5.54
C ALA A 117 7.99 4.80 5.34
N THR A 118 8.21 5.22 4.07
CA THR A 118 8.90 6.47 3.76
C THR A 118 8.00 7.71 3.82
N TYR A 119 6.71 7.56 3.49
CA TYR A 119 5.77 8.69 3.49
C TYR A 119 4.76 8.62 4.63
N ALA A 120 4.04 7.49 4.81
CA ALA A 120 2.99 7.43 5.79
C ALA A 120 3.54 7.36 7.23
N ALA A 121 4.47 6.46 7.50
CA ALA A 121 5.17 6.40 8.78
C ALA A 121 6.20 7.51 8.92
N ASP A 122 6.74 8.00 7.81
CA ASP A 122 7.78 9.03 7.77
C ASP A 122 9.00 8.61 8.62
N VAL A 123 9.49 7.40 8.35
CA VAL A 123 10.62 6.80 9.07
C VAL A 123 11.86 7.66 8.93
N LYS A 124 12.52 7.93 10.05
CA LYS A 124 13.75 8.69 10.11
C LYS A 124 14.94 7.80 10.49
N SER A 125 16.13 8.28 10.15
CA SER A 125 17.38 7.61 10.54
C SER A 125 17.49 7.49 12.06
N GLY A 126 17.85 6.31 12.53
CA GLY A 126 18.01 6.00 13.95
C GLY A 126 16.75 5.51 14.66
N GLU A 127 15.58 5.54 14.02
CA GLU A 127 14.31 5.07 14.62
C GLU A 127 14.23 3.53 14.69
N THR A 128 13.41 3.06 15.61
CA THR A 128 12.97 1.65 15.72
C THR A 128 11.60 1.50 15.07
N VAL A 129 11.51 0.61 14.09
CA VAL A 129 10.33 0.38 13.25
C VAL A 129 9.88 -1.08 13.36
N VAL A 130 8.62 -1.29 13.66
CA VAL A 130 7.99 -2.61 13.69
C VAL A 130 7.10 -2.77 12.46
N ILE A 131 7.30 -3.84 11.68
CA ILE A 131 6.47 -4.19 10.52
C ILE A 131 5.72 -5.47 10.82
N VAL A 132 4.38 -5.41 10.83
CA VAL A 132 3.49 -6.53 11.15
C VAL A 132 2.89 -7.09 9.88
N GLY A 133 3.27 -8.34 9.56
CA GLY A 133 2.92 -9.00 8.30
C GLY A 133 4.00 -8.82 7.23
N CYS A 134 4.72 -9.91 6.93
CA CYS A 134 5.83 -9.93 5.97
C CYS A 134 5.41 -10.57 4.63
N GLY A 135 4.29 -10.11 4.08
CA GLY A 135 3.88 -10.38 2.70
C GLY A 135 4.56 -9.45 1.69
N GLY A 136 4.06 -9.38 0.46
CA GLY A 136 4.62 -8.51 -0.58
C GLY A 136 4.69 -7.04 -0.18
N VAL A 137 3.64 -6.50 0.43
CA VAL A 137 3.62 -5.12 0.96
C VAL A 137 4.59 -4.98 2.13
N GLY A 138 4.56 -5.92 3.10
CA GLY A 138 5.42 -5.86 4.28
C GLY A 138 6.90 -5.93 3.97
N MET A 139 7.31 -6.78 3.03
CA MET A 139 8.71 -6.85 2.57
C MET A 139 9.20 -5.52 1.98
N ASN A 140 8.34 -4.83 1.24
CA ASN A 140 8.68 -3.51 0.72
C ASN A 140 8.68 -2.43 1.80
N ALA A 141 7.86 -2.57 2.85
CA ALA A 141 7.94 -1.70 4.04
C ALA A 141 9.24 -1.93 4.82
N VAL A 142 9.71 -3.19 4.94
CA VAL A 142 11.02 -3.52 5.52
C VAL A 142 12.16 -2.84 4.76
N GLN A 143 12.18 -2.98 3.43
CA GLN A 143 13.18 -2.31 2.58
C GLN A 143 13.11 -0.78 2.75
N GLY A 144 11.90 -0.20 2.71
CA GLY A 144 11.70 1.23 2.88
C GLY A 144 12.22 1.75 4.21
N ALA A 145 11.95 1.04 5.31
CA ALA A 145 12.44 1.38 6.64
C ALA A 145 13.98 1.27 6.75
N ALA A 146 14.54 0.19 6.23
CA ALA A 146 15.99 -0.01 6.22
C ALA A 146 16.72 1.07 5.40
N MET A 147 16.20 1.40 4.21
CA MET A 147 16.80 2.44 3.36
C MET A 147 16.58 3.86 3.89
N ALA A 148 15.54 4.10 4.69
CA ALA A 148 15.38 5.35 5.43
C ALA A 148 16.38 5.49 6.59
N GLY A 149 17.15 4.45 6.88
CA GLY A 149 18.20 4.45 7.91
C GLY A 149 17.68 4.14 9.32
N ALA A 150 16.56 3.43 9.45
CA ALA A 150 16.10 2.94 10.76
C ALA A 150 17.21 2.13 11.45
N ALA A 151 17.40 2.35 12.74
CA ALA A 151 18.40 1.61 13.52
C ALA A 151 17.95 0.17 13.77
N ASN A 152 16.67 -0.01 14.07
CA ASN A 152 16.07 -1.32 14.25
C ASN A 152 14.86 -1.46 13.32
N VAL A 153 14.87 -2.51 12.50
CA VAL A 153 13.74 -2.92 11.65
C VAL A 153 13.31 -4.30 12.12
N ILE A 154 12.18 -4.37 12.80
CA ILE A 154 11.67 -5.58 13.42
C ILE A 154 10.51 -6.12 12.58
N ALA A 155 10.73 -7.26 11.93
CA ALA A 155 9.75 -7.91 11.09
C ALA A 155 8.96 -8.97 11.88
N VAL A 156 7.63 -8.82 11.92
CA VAL A 156 6.73 -9.71 12.68
C VAL A 156 5.86 -10.50 11.71
N ASP A 157 6.03 -11.83 11.71
CA ASP A 157 5.16 -12.74 10.93
C ASP A 157 5.17 -14.13 11.57
N PRO A 158 4.04 -14.84 11.70
CA PRO A 158 4.02 -16.19 12.27
C PRO A 158 4.77 -17.22 11.41
N VAL A 159 4.93 -16.98 10.10
CA VAL A 159 5.59 -17.90 9.18
C VAL A 159 7.10 -17.67 9.19
N GLU A 160 7.86 -18.69 9.59
CA GLU A 160 9.32 -18.65 9.70
C GLU A 160 10.02 -18.24 8.39
N PHE A 161 9.66 -18.88 7.29
CA PHE A 161 10.20 -18.55 5.95
C PHE A 161 10.08 -17.05 5.64
N LYS A 162 8.96 -16.41 5.99
CA LYS A 162 8.79 -14.97 5.76
C LYS A 162 9.69 -14.13 6.65
N ARG A 163 9.91 -14.55 7.89
CA ARG A 163 10.86 -13.88 8.79
C ARG A 163 12.29 -13.96 8.28
N GLU A 164 12.71 -15.13 7.80
CA GLU A 164 14.03 -15.33 7.15
C GLU A 164 14.18 -14.42 5.92
N GLN A 165 13.16 -14.37 5.05
CA GLN A 165 13.18 -13.48 3.89
C GLN A 165 13.23 -12.01 4.31
N ALA A 166 12.53 -11.61 5.37
CA ALA A 166 12.57 -10.22 5.84
C ALA A 166 13.98 -9.77 6.22
N GLN A 167 14.83 -10.66 6.76
CA GLN A 167 16.23 -10.36 7.03
C GLN A 167 17.03 -10.09 5.75
N VAL A 168 16.77 -10.84 4.68
CA VAL A 168 17.38 -10.59 3.37
C VAL A 168 17.01 -9.21 2.83
N PHE A 169 15.78 -8.75 3.12
CA PHE A 169 15.28 -7.44 2.71
C PHE A 169 15.62 -6.29 3.67
N GLY A 170 16.37 -6.54 4.74
CA GLY A 170 16.90 -5.50 5.62
C GLY A 170 16.30 -5.45 7.03
N ALA A 171 15.50 -6.44 7.43
CA ALA A 171 15.09 -6.56 8.83
C ALA A 171 16.32 -6.88 9.70
N THR A 172 16.50 -6.12 10.77
CA THR A 172 17.57 -6.36 11.74
C THR A 172 17.18 -7.43 12.76
N HIS A 173 15.90 -7.55 13.04
CA HIS A 173 15.31 -8.49 13.99
C HIS A 173 14.00 -9.05 13.45
N THR A 174 13.62 -10.21 13.96
CA THR A 174 12.34 -10.85 13.62
C THR A 174 11.64 -11.35 14.87
N ALA A 175 10.31 -11.42 14.82
CA ALA A 175 9.48 -12.01 15.86
C ALA A 175 8.32 -12.79 15.24
N SER A 176 7.84 -13.81 15.94
CA SER A 176 6.72 -14.65 15.48
C SER A 176 5.36 -14.04 15.83
N SER A 177 5.32 -13.14 16.81
CA SER A 177 4.11 -12.46 17.29
C SER A 177 4.40 -11.03 17.76
N LEU A 178 3.34 -10.24 17.95
CA LEU A 178 3.46 -8.89 18.51
C LEU A 178 3.90 -8.90 19.99
N GLU A 179 3.54 -9.94 20.74
CA GLU A 179 3.97 -10.10 22.14
C GLU A 179 5.49 -10.28 22.22
N GLU A 180 6.04 -11.17 21.38
CA GLU A 180 7.49 -11.37 21.28
C GLU A 180 8.18 -10.09 20.81
N ALA A 181 7.63 -9.43 19.81
CA ALA A 181 8.17 -8.16 19.30
C ALA A 181 8.14 -7.06 20.38
N THR A 182 7.10 -7.00 21.21
CA THR A 182 7.00 -5.99 22.27
C THR A 182 8.10 -6.17 23.32
N ALA A 183 8.37 -7.41 23.73
CA ALA A 183 9.47 -7.71 24.64
C ALA A 183 10.83 -7.31 24.04
N LEU A 184 11.04 -7.66 22.76
CA LEU A 184 12.26 -7.32 22.03
C LEU A 184 12.44 -5.79 21.88
N VAL A 185 11.38 -5.06 21.51
CA VAL A 185 11.41 -3.59 21.41
C VAL A 185 11.74 -2.96 22.75
N MET A 186 11.12 -3.43 23.83
CA MET A 186 11.39 -2.92 25.18
C MET A 186 12.86 -3.04 25.56
N ASP A 187 13.49 -4.18 25.24
CA ASP A 187 14.91 -4.43 25.51
C ASP A 187 15.81 -3.53 24.65
N LEU A 188 15.59 -3.51 23.32
CA LEU A 188 16.38 -2.74 22.37
C LEU A 188 16.34 -1.22 22.63
N THR A 189 15.22 -0.71 23.15
CA THR A 189 14.98 0.73 23.35
C THR A 189 15.04 1.16 24.81
N TRP A 190 15.45 0.26 25.73
CA TRP A 190 15.46 0.52 27.18
C TRP A 190 14.11 1.03 27.71
N GLY A 191 13.01 0.50 27.15
CA GLY A 191 11.64 0.86 27.52
C GLY A 191 11.07 2.11 26.85
N ALA A 192 11.81 2.77 25.94
CA ALA A 192 11.28 3.92 25.18
C ALA A 192 10.21 3.50 24.14
N MET A 193 10.19 2.24 23.74
CA MET A 193 9.33 1.62 22.76
C MET A 193 9.65 2.09 21.33
N ALA A 194 8.95 1.54 20.30
CA ALA A 194 9.20 1.86 18.91
C ALA A 194 8.65 3.23 18.51
N GLU A 195 9.30 3.91 17.57
CA GLU A 195 8.79 5.14 16.99
C GLU A 195 7.70 4.88 15.96
N LYS A 196 7.77 3.74 15.24
CA LYS A 196 6.83 3.41 14.16
C LYS A 196 6.36 1.96 14.26
N CYS A 197 5.07 1.75 13.95
CA CYS A 197 4.53 0.42 13.71
C CYS A 197 3.72 0.45 12.42
N ILE A 198 4.01 -0.45 11.47
CA ILE A 198 3.36 -0.53 10.16
C ILE A 198 2.67 -1.87 10.04
N ILE A 199 1.35 -1.88 9.94
CA ILE A 199 0.53 -3.08 9.81
C ILE A 199 0.27 -3.32 8.33
N THR A 200 0.75 -4.46 7.81
CA THR A 200 0.65 -4.87 6.39
C THR A 200 0.10 -6.29 6.24
N VAL A 201 -0.68 -6.74 7.21
CA VAL A 201 -1.36 -8.05 7.14
C VAL A 201 -2.35 -8.09 5.97
N GLY A 202 -2.60 -9.27 5.41
CA GLY A 202 -3.48 -9.42 4.24
C GLY A 202 -4.92 -8.99 4.51
N GLU A 203 -5.44 -9.30 5.72
CA GLU A 203 -6.75 -8.88 6.20
C GLU A 203 -6.56 -8.12 7.51
N GLY A 204 -6.73 -6.80 7.46
CA GLY A 204 -6.67 -5.94 8.64
C GLY A 204 -7.92 -6.10 9.49
N ARG A 205 -7.76 -6.26 10.80
CA ARG A 205 -8.86 -6.33 11.76
C ARG A 205 -8.61 -5.41 12.94
N GLY A 206 -9.68 -5.00 13.61
CA GLY A 206 -9.60 -4.11 14.77
C GLY A 206 -8.68 -4.61 15.88
N HIS A 207 -8.59 -5.93 16.10
CA HIS A 207 -7.72 -6.51 17.11
C HIS A 207 -6.21 -6.33 16.85
N HIS A 208 -5.79 -5.96 15.64
CA HIS A 208 -4.39 -5.64 15.36
C HIS A 208 -3.99 -4.24 15.88
N ILE A 209 -4.96 -3.33 16.05
CA ILE A 209 -4.68 -1.92 16.34
C ILE A 209 -4.20 -1.74 17.78
N ALA A 210 -4.89 -2.30 18.78
CA ALA A 210 -4.52 -2.13 20.18
C ALA A 210 -3.10 -2.65 20.51
N PRO A 211 -2.67 -3.86 20.07
CA PRO A 211 -1.30 -4.31 20.25
C PRO A 211 -0.27 -3.43 19.50
N ALA A 212 -0.61 -2.96 18.29
CA ALA A 212 0.27 -2.05 17.54
C ALA A 212 0.42 -0.68 18.23
N MET A 213 -0.63 -0.20 18.91
CA MET A 213 -0.54 1.01 19.73
C MET A 213 0.26 0.80 21.01
N ALA A 214 0.24 -0.40 21.58
CA ALA A 214 0.99 -0.72 22.79
C ALA A 214 2.51 -0.85 22.55
N ILE A 215 2.92 -1.20 21.31
CA ILE A 215 4.34 -1.39 20.98
C ILE A 215 5.06 -0.07 20.62
N ILE A 216 4.33 1.03 20.40
CA ILE A 216 4.93 2.34 20.10
C ILE A 216 5.07 3.20 21.35
N GLY A 217 6.12 4.03 21.37
CA GLY A 217 6.40 5.00 22.42
C GLY A 217 5.61 6.31 22.24
N LYS A 218 5.84 7.24 23.17
CA LYS A 218 5.23 8.58 23.14
C LYS A 218 5.66 9.33 21.86
N GLY A 219 4.69 9.89 21.13
CA GLY A 219 4.94 10.55 19.85
C GLY A 219 5.12 9.56 18.69
N GLY A 220 5.01 8.25 18.94
CA GLY A 220 5.09 7.22 17.91
C GLY A 220 3.90 7.23 16.96
N ARG A 221 4.03 6.51 15.84
CA ARG A 221 3.01 6.45 14.78
C ARG A 221 2.70 5.02 14.37
N VAL A 222 1.42 4.68 14.33
CA VAL A 222 0.94 3.44 13.72
C VAL A 222 0.38 3.75 12.34
N VAL A 223 0.81 2.99 11.34
CA VAL A 223 0.30 3.04 9.96
C VAL A 223 -0.38 1.70 9.67
N HIS A 224 -1.65 1.73 9.35
CA HIS A 224 -2.41 0.56 8.96
C HIS A 224 -2.59 0.54 7.44
N THR A 225 -1.89 -0.38 6.78
CA THR A 225 -1.89 -0.55 5.32
C THR A 225 -2.38 -1.95 4.98
N SER A 226 -3.64 -2.23 5.25
CA SER A 226 -4.30 -3.50 4.97
C SER A 226 -5.69 -3.24 4.41
N VAL A 227 -6.22 -4.18 3.65
CA VAL A 227 -7.65 -4.20 3.35
C VAL A 227 -8.36 -4.67 4.61
N ALA A 228 -9.15 -3.78 5.23
CA ALA A 228 -9.91 -4.10 6.42
C ALA A 228 -11.31 -4.61 6.05
N ASP A 229 -11.84 -5.52 6.86
CA ASP A 229 -13.28 -5.78 6.83
C ASP A 229 -14.01 -4.54 7.36
N ILE A 230 -14.80 -3.91 6.51
CA ILE A 230 -15.59 -2.72 6.87
C ILE A 230 -16.63 -2.96 7.96
N ASN A 231 -16.96 -4.21 8.24
CA ASN A 231 -17.88 -4.61 9.30
C ASN A 231 -17.15 -4.86 10.63
N ASP A 232 -15.82 -4.98 10.63
CA ASP A 232 -15.00 -5.15 11.82
C ASP A 232 -14.59 -3.78 12.38
N THR A 233 -15.52 -3.15 13.09
CA THR A 233 -15.35 -1.80 13.67
C THR A 233 -14.88 -1.81 15.13
N GLU A 234 -14.58 -2.96 15.71
CA GLU A 234 -14.13 -3.05 17.10
C GLU A 234 -12.68 -2.56 17.26
N VAL A 235 -12.52 -1.27 17.31
CA VAL A 235 -11.28 -0.62 17.77
C VAL A 235 -11.39 -0.39 19.27
N THR A 236 -10.76 -1.24 20.07
CA THR A 236 -10.67 -1.01 21.51
C THR A 236 -9.66 0.11 21.80
N MET A 237 -10.16 1.30 22.05
CA MET A 237 -9.36 2.50 22.33
C MET A 237 -8.86 2.60 23.78
N LEU A 238 -9.03 1.57 24.58
CA LEU A 238 -8.79 1.61 26.04
C LEU A 238 -7.31 1.70 26.45
N ALA A 239 -6.38 1.55 25.54
CA ALA A 239 -4.93 1.54 25.85
C ALA A 239 -4.21 2.86 25.53
N CYS A 240 -4.94 3.94 25.22
CA CYS A 240 -4.33 5.22 24.87
C CYS A 240 -4.25 6.15 26.08
N PRO A 241 -3.08 6.37 26.70
CA PRO A 241 -2.92 7.50 27.59
C PRO A 241 -2.86 8.78 26.76
N VAL A 242 -4.01 9.45 26.66
CA VAL A 242 -4.18 10.87 26.33
C VAL A 242 -3.24 11.47 25.27
N ASN A 243 -3.67 11.44 24.07
CA ASN A 243 -3.62 12.44 22.99
C ASN A 243 -3.83 11.77 21.62
N ILE A 244 -5.07 11.37 21.37
CA ILE A 244 -5.50 10.99 20.03
C ILE A 244 -5.96 12.27 19.36
N LEU A 245 -5.25 12.73 18.36
CA LEU A 245 -5.79 13.66 17.38
C LEU A 245 -4.98 13.64 16.09
N SER A 246 -5.48 12.94 15.17
CA SER A 246 -5.88 13.23 13.80
C SER A 246 -5.96 11.95 12.99
N SER A 247 -7.12 11.33 13.01
CA SER A 247 -7.52 10.50 11.87
C SER A 247 -7.83 11.47 10.74
N ARG A 248 -6.94 11.66 9.79
CA ARG A 248 -7.36 12.19 8.50
C ARG A 248 -8.06 11.03 7.78
N LEU A 249 -9.36 10.94 8.00
CA LEU A 249 -10.26 10.12 7.20
C LEU A 249 -10.13 10.58 5.74
N LEU A 250 -9.57 9.73 4.91
CA LEU A 250 -9.72 9.86 3.46
C LEU A 250 -11.20 9.65 3.11
N PRO A 251 -11.72 10.32 2.07
CA PRO A 251 -13.13 10.19 1.70
C PRO A 251 -13.52 8.72 1.45
N PRO A 252 -14.78 8.33 1.72
CA PRO A 252 -15.24 6.94 1.70
C PRO A 252 -14.90 6.13 0.45
N ALA A 253 -14.77 6.77 -0.70
CA ALA A 253 -14.44 6.11 -1.97
C ALA A 253 -12.98 5.57 -2.04
N LEU A 254 -12.07 6.07 -1.21
CA LEU A 254 -10.68 5.61 -1.13
C LEU A 254 -10.44 4.57 -0.02
N ILE A 255 -11.41 4.37 0.87
CA ILE A 255 -11.33 3.41 1.99
C ILE A 255 -11.22 1.97 1.48
N TYR A 256 -11.70 1.69 0.28
CA TYR A 256 -11.79 0.32 -0.25
C TYR A 256 -10.52 -0.22 -0.89
N CYS A 257 -9.55 0.59 -1.24
CA CYS A 257 -8.38 0.08 -1.97
C CYS A 257 -7.05 0.23 -1.25
N MET A 258 -6.89 1.21 -0.35
CA MET A 258 -5.71 1.39 0.50
C MET A 258 -6.07 2.30 1.66
N SER A 259 -6.61 1.74 2.73
CA SER A 259 -6.81 2.49 3.97
C SER A 259 -5.48 2.59 4.70
N CYS A 260 -4.66 3.60 4.38
CA CYS A 260 -3.61 4.01 5.30
C CYS A 260 -4.23 4.81 6.42
N TYR A 261 -4.51 4.17 7.54
CA TYR A 261 -4.86 4.85 8.77
C TYR A 261 -3.58 5.24 9.50
N ILE A 262 -3.40 6.52 9.74
CA ILE A 262 -2.28 7.04 10.51
C ILE A 262 -2.81 7.40 11.88
N TYR A 263 -2.33 6.70 12.90
CA TYR A 263 -2.57 7.02 14.30
C TYR A 263 -1.30 7.62 14.90
N THR A 264 -1.41 8.81 15.47
CA THR A 264 -0.31 9.46 16.22
C THR A 264 -0.67 9.55 17.67
N MET A 265 0.24 9.16 18.54
CA MET A 265 0.15 9.37 19.99
C MET A 265 0.76 10.69 20.41
#